data_cb7b39ffa187189f8cf72b4fa4cdd592
#
_entry.id   cb7b39ffa187189f8cf72b4fa4cdd592
#
_cell.length_a   1.000
_cell.length_b   1.000
_cell.length_c   1.000
_cell.angle_alpha   90.00
_cell.angle_beta   90.00
_cell.angle_gamma   90.00
#
_symmetry.space_group_name_H-M   'P 1'
#
loop_
_entity.id
_entity.type
_entity.pdbx_description
1 polymer ?
#
loop_
_entity_poly.entity_id
_entity_poly.type
_entity_poly.pdbx_seq_one_letter_code
_entity_poly.pdbx_strand_id
1 'polypeptide(L)'
;MGEYLQGEEFTNGKDGELQFIKDGVIIPVYGSSKFKATTTPKVITRGQIGTRKMISKPTSFENKITLTADYYMVGVITDWLLEFKATGKWPKINMVAVNYDKGTSLGRMSKTYKDLVPDGEISLQELDESNETGLTTELTFKFSDWE
;
A
#
# COMPACT_ATOMS: atom_id res chain seq x y z
N MET A 1 12.56 -18.98 24.93
CA MET A 1 12.44 -17.58 24.73
C MET A 1 11.30 -16.95 25.47
N GLY A 2 10.46 -17.26 25.92
CA GLY A 2 9.42 -16.60 26.62
C GLY A 2 8.53 -15.77 25.72
N GLU A 3 8.05 -14.68 26.23
CA GLU A 3 6.96 -13.92 25.62
C GLU A 3 7.40 -12.90 24.59
N TYR A 4 8.68 -12.80 24.29
CA TYR A 4 9.16 -11.82 23.33
C TYR A 4 10.16 -12.46 22.35
N LEU A 5 10.27 -11.85 21.17
CA LEU A 5 11.15 -12.33 20.14
C LEU A 5 12.61 -12.03 20.46
N GLN A 6 13.51 -12.89 20.00
CA GLN A 6 14.92 -12.55 19.96
C GLN A 6 15.16 -11.44 18.95
N GLY A 7 16.24 -10.67 19.10
CA GLY A 7 16.54 -9.61 18.16
C GLY A 7 16.61 -10.07 16.71
N GLU A 8 17.09 -11.28 16.48
CA GLU A 8 17.19 -11.89 15.14
C GLU A 8 15.85 -12.34 14.57
N GLU A 9 14.82 -12.45 15.40
CA GLU A 9 13.47 -12.84 14.96
C GLU A 9 12.54 -11.63 14.81
N PHE A 10 12.98 -10.48 15.24
CA PHE A 10 12.21 -9.25 15.18
C PHE A 10 12.34 -8.62 13.81
N THR A 11 11.24 -8.53 13.07
CA THR A 11 11.23 -7.94 11.72
C THR A 11 11.36 -6.44 11.81
N ASN A 12 12.42 -5.89 11.21
CA ASN A 12 12.67 -4.46 11.19
C ASN A 12 12.02 -3.83 9.96
N GLY A 13 11.05 -2.93 10.17
CA GLY A 13 10.38 -2.23 9.09
C GLY A 13 11.26 -1.29 8.28
N LYS A 14 12.47 -0.98 8.78
CA LYS A 14 13.42 -0.14 8.04
C LYS A 14 14.11 -0.88 6.90
N ASP A 15 14.10 -2.21 6.91
CA ASP A 15 14.73 -3.02 5.88
C ASP A 15 13.74 -3.40 4.78
N GLY A 16 12.91 -2.46 4.38
CA GLY A 16 11.91 -2.67 3.36
C GLY A 16 12.17 -1.88 2.09
N GLU A 17 11.62 -2.35 1.00
CA GLU A 17 11.58 -1.66 -0.28
C GLU A 17 10.18 -1.64 -0.84
N LEU A 18 9.83 -0.50 -1.47
CA LEU A 18 8.60 -0.34 -2.20
C LEU A 18 8.91 0.02 -3.65
N GLN A 19 8.21 -0.60 -4.57
CA GLN A 19 8.36 -0.35 -5.99
C GLN A 19 6.99 -0.32 -6.66
N PHE A 20 6.78 0.66 -7.54
CA PHE A 20 5.68 0.59 -8.48
C PHE A 20 6.15 -0.10 -9.75
N ILE A 21 5.25 -0.83 -10.38
CA ILE A 21 5.49 -1.44 -11.68
C ILE A 21 4.40 -0.93 -12.63
N LYS A 22 4.83 -0.16 -13.63
CA LYS A 22 3.94 0.38 -14.65
C LYS A 22 4.45 -0.06 -16.01
N ASP A 23 3.63 -0.83 -16.75
CA ASP A 23 3.97 -1.33 -18.08
C ASP A 23 5.32 -2.06 -18.13
N GLY A 24 5.62 -2.84 -17.09
CA GLY A 24 6.86 -3.57 -16.98
C GLY A 24 8.06 -2.75 -16.51
N VAL A 25 7.89 -1.46 -16.29
CA VAL A 25 8.96 -0.57 -15.79
C VAL A 25 8.86 -0.46 -14.28
N ILE A 26 9.98 -0.69 -13.62
CA ILE A 26 10.08 -0.60 -12.17
C ILE A 26 10.39 0.85 -11.77
N ILE A 27 9.55 1.40 -10.91
CA ILE A 27 9.71 2.75 -10.37
C ILE A 27 9.88 2.63 -8.87
N PRO A 28 11.11 2.82 -8.34
CA PRO A 28 11.31 2.71 -6.89
C PRO A 28 10.65 3.87 -6.15
N VAL A 29 10.16 3.59 -4.95
CA VAL A 29 9.59 4.61 -4.07
C VAL A 29 10.67 5.05 -3.09
N TYR A 30 11.09 6.28 -3.21
CA TYR A 30 12.12 6.84 -2.35
C TYR A 30 11.51 7.51 -1.12
N GLY A 31 12.25 7.47 -0.02
CA GLY A 31 11.89 8.18 1.19
C GLY A 31 10.63 7.70 1.87
N SER A 32 10.23 6.46 1.63
CA SER A 32 9.06 5.90 2.29
C SER A 32 9.31 5.72 3.78
N SER A 33 8.55 6.43 4.60
CA SER A 33 8.64 6.33 6.05
C SER A 33 7.52 5.49 6.65
N LYS A 34 6.42 5.34 5.95
CA LYS A 34 5.27 4.54 6.37
C LYS A 34 4.68 3.82 5.18
N PHE A 35 4.30 2.58 5.40
CA PHE A 35 3.56 1.81 4.43
C PHE A 35 2.59 0.91 5.18
N LYS A 36 1.34 0.90 4.75
CA LYS A 36 0.33 0.03 5.30
C LYS A 36 -0.64 -0.40 4.22
N ALA A 37 -0.76 -1.70 4.02
CA ALA A 37 -1.75 -2.28 3.14
C ALA A 37 -2.78 -3.01 4.00
N THR A 38 -4.05 -2.76 3.73
CA THR A 38 -5.15 -3.37 4.48
C THR A 38 -6.20 -3.94 3.55
N THR A 39 -6.87 -4.97 4.03
CA THR A 39 -8.08 -5.47 3.38
C THR A 39 -9.17 -5.60 4.42
N THR A 40 -10.36 -5.12 4.08
CA THR A 40 -11.50 -5.17 4.97
C THR A 40 -12.60 -5.98 4.30
N PRO A 41 -12.91 -7.18 4.81
CA PRO A 41 -14.01 -7.95 4.24
C PRO A 41 -15.35 -7.30 4.59
N LYS A 42 -16.24 -7.26 3.62
CA LYS A 42 -17.63 -6.87 3.83
C LYS A 42 -18.43 -8.13 4.10
N VAL A 43 -19.15 -8.15 5.20
CA VAL A 43 -19.82 -9.33 5.70
C VAL A 43 -21.34 -9.12 5.63
N ILE A 44 -22.03 -10.12 5.09
CA ILE A 44 -23.49 -10.20 5.17
C ILE A 44 -23.85 -11.20 6.26
N THR A 45 -24.77 -10.82 7.13
CA THR A 45 -25.25 -11.66 8.19
C THR A 45 -26.73 -12.00 7.93
N ARG A 46 -27.08 -13.28 7.97
CA ARG A 46 -28.43 -13.76 7.76
C ARG A 46 -28.88 -14.64 8.92
N GLY A 47 -30.15 -14.46 9.30
CA GLY A 47 -30.79 -15.40 10.18
C GLY A 47 -31.25 -16.65 9.42
N GLN A 48 -31.17 -17.80 10.04
CA GLN A 48 -31.72 -19.04 9.50
C GLN A 48 -33.17 -19.28 10.02
N ILE A 49 -34.03 -19.73 9.12
CA ILE A 49 -35.38 -20.11 9.50
C ILE A 49 -35.31 -21.35 10.39
N GLY A 50 -36.01 -21.32 11.51
CA GLY A 50 -36.07 -22.44 12.44
C GLY A 50 -34.91 -22.56 13.41
N THR A 51 -33.98 -21.61 13.37
CA THR A 51 -32.87 -21.53 14.34
C THR A 51 -32.70 -20.10 14.82
N ARG A 52 -31.99 -19.94 15.95
CA ARG A 52 -31.59 -18.63 16.45
C ARG A 52 -30.19 -18.24 15.99
N LYS A 53 -29.57 -19.09 15.18
CA LYS A 53 -28.22 -18.81 14.69
C LYS A 53 -28.22 -17.78 13.56
N MET A 54 -27.26 -16.89 13.61
CA MET A 54 -26.97 -15.97 12.54
C MET A 54 -25.76 -16.52 11.78
N ILE A 55 -25.81 -16.47 10.46
CA ILE A 55 -24.71 -16.89 9.60
C ILE A 55 -24.11 -15.66 8.97
N SER A 56 -22.81 -15.49 9.12
CA SER A 56 -22.05 -14.40 8.51
C SER A 56 -21.14 -14.94 7.42
N LYS A 57 -21.11 -14.23 6.28
CA LYS A 57 -20.31 -14.63 5.13
C LYS A 57 -19.68 -13.39 4.48
N PRO A 58 -18.36 -13.39 4.24
CA PRO A 58 -17.75 -12.32 3.48
C PRO A 58 -18.25 -12.35 2.02
N THR A 59 -18.59 -11.19 1.49
CA THR A 59 -19.10 -11.05 0.11
C THR A 59 -18.14 -10.32 -0.80
N SER A 60 -17.33 -9.43 -0.24
CA SER A 60 -16.36 -8.65 -0.99
C SER A 60 -15.28 -8.14 -0.05
N PHE A 61 -14.23 -7.59 -0.64
CA PHE A 61 -13.13 -7.01 0.12
C PHE A 61 -12.95 -5.56 -0.30
N GLU A 62 -12.64 -4.72 0.66
CA GLU A 62 -12.19 -3.36 0.41
C GLU A 62 -10.70 -3.31 0.71
N ASN A 63 -9.91 -3.04 -0.32
CA ASN A 63 -8.45 -3.10 -0.26
C ASN A 63 -7.87 -1.70 -0.37
N LYS A 64 -6.97 -1.37 0.55
CA LYS A 64 -6.43 -0.02 0.64
C LYS A 64 -4.96 -0.05 0.99
N ILE A 65 -4.19 0.84 0.35
CA ILE A 65 -2.78 1.09 0.66
C ILE A 65 -2.64 2.55 1.05
N THR A 66 -1.95 2.80 2.15
CA THR A 66 -1.55 4.14 2.57
C THR A 66 -0.05 4.15 2.73
N LEU A 67 0.63 5.13 2.14
CA LEU A 67 2.05 5.27 2.29
C LEU A 67 2.45 6.74 2.38
N THR A 68 3.57 6.98 3.04
CA THR A 68 4.20 8.30 3.10
C THR A 68 5.55 8.19 2.39
N ALA A 69 5.76 9.02 1.41
CA ALA A 69 6.96 8.99 0.58
C ALA A 69 7.56 10.38 0.41
N ASP A 70 8.76 10.43 -0.15
CA ASP A 70 9.41 11.68 -0.50
C ASP A 70 8.53 12.46 -1.50
N TYR A 71 8.54 13.78 -1.38
CA TYR A 71 7.77 14.67 -2.25
C TYR A 71 8.08 14.46 -3.74
N TYR A 72 9.25 13.97 -4.07
CA TYR A 72 9.61 13.58 -5.43
C TYR A 72 8.55 12.69 -6.10
N MET A 73 7.89 11.83 -5.32
CA MET A 73 6.87 10.92 -5.85
C MET A 73 5.62 11.64 -6.33
N VAL A 74 5.39 12.88 -5.93
CA VAL A 74 4.28 13.70 -6.44
C VAL A 74 4.39 13.85 -7.96
N GLY A 75 5.59 14.08 -8.48
CA GLY A 75 5.81 14.19 -9.92
C GLY A 75 5.41 12.92 -10.67
N VAL A 76 5.76 11.76 -10.13
CA VAL A 76 5.41 10.46 -10.74
C VAL A 76 3.90 10.27 -10.78
N ILE A 77 3.22 10.50 -9.66
CA ILE A 77 1.76 10.35 -9.58
C ILE A 77 1.04 11.36 -10.48
N THR A 78 1.55 12.60 -10.52
CA THR A 78 0.99 13.64 -11.37
C THR A 78 1.09 13.28 -12.85
N ASP A 79 2.20 12.66 -13.27
CA ASP A 79 2.37 12.19 -14.64
C ASP A 79 1.34 11.12 -15.01
N TRP A 80 1.04 10.22 -14.08
CA TRP A 80 0.00 9.21 -14.30
C TRP A 80 -1.39 9.84 -14.40
N LEU A 81 -1.67 10.87 -13.61
CA LEU A 81 -2.92 11.59 -13.69
C LEU A 81 -3.07 12.34 -15.02
N LEU A 82 -1.99 12.93 -15.51
CA LEU A 82 -1.99 13.59 -16.80
C LEU A 82 -2.22 12.60 -17.95
N GLU A 83 -1.62 11.44 -17.87
CA GLU A 83 -1.85 10.36 -18.84
C GLU A 83 -3.33 9.95 -18.84
N PHE A 84 -3.94 9.79 -17.68
CA PHE A 84 -5.35 9.48 -17.56
C PHE A 84 -6.22 10.59 -18.17
N LYS A 85 -5.91 11.85 -17.91
CA LYS A 85 -6.64 12.98 -18.49
C LYS A 85 -6.54 13.01 -20.04
N ALA A 86 -5.40 12.62 -20.57
CA ALA A 86 -5.17 12.63 -22.01
C ALA A 86 -5.82 11.44 -22.74
N THR A 87 -5.80 10.26 -22.12
CA THR A 87 -6.25 9.02 -22.80
C THR A 87 -7.59 8.50 -22.32
N GLY A 88 -8.06 8.94 -21.16
CA GLY A 88 -9.27 8.42 -20.53
C GLY A 88 -9.10 7.05 -19.91
N LYS A 89 -7.89 6.50 -19.91
CA LYS A 89 -7.60 5.20 -19.32
C LYS A 89 -6.57 5.34 -18.22
N TRP A 90 -6.88 4.76 -17.05
CA TRP A 90 -5.89 4.66 -15.98
C TRP A 90 -4.87 3.58 -16.35
N PRO A 91 -3.57 3.88 -16.29
CA PRO A 91 -2.56 2.88 -16.59
C PRO A 91 -2.60 1.73 -15.59
N LYS A 92 -2.15 0.56 -16.03
CA LYS A 92 -2.06 -0.60 -15.15
C LYS A 92 -0.83 -0.46 -14.27
N ILE A 93 -1.06 -0.29 -12.97
CA ILE A 93 0.00 -0.06 -11.99
C ILE A 93 -0.11 -1.10 -10.89
N ASN A 94 0.98 -1.77 -10.62
CA ASN A 94 1.12 -2.70 -9.51
C ASN A 94 2.16 -2.17 -8.53
N MET A 95 2.14 -2.66 -7.32
CA MET A 95 3.14 -2.33 -6.31
C MET A 95 3.71 -3.61 -5.71
N VAL A 96 5.01 -3.63 -5.54
CA VAL A 96 5.71 -4.70 -4.82
C VAL A 96 6.27 -4.11 -3.54
N ALA A 97 5.90 -4.71 -2.43
CA ALA A 97 6.46 -4.38 -1.12
C ALA A 97 7.31 -5.54 -0.65
N VAL A 98 8.57 -5.27 -0.38
CA VAL A 98 9.52 -6.27 0.08
C VAL A 98 10.03 -5.86 1.44
N ASN A 99 9.99 -6.77 2.39
CA ASN A 99 10.60 -6.59 3.68
C ASN A 99 11.64 -7.70 3.86
N TYR A 100 12.92 -7.34 3.88
CA TYR A 100 13.96 -8.31 4.15
C TYR A 100 14.87 -7.79 5.25
N ASP A 101 14.64 -8.29 6.41
CA ASP A 101 15.52 -8.08 7.54
C ASP A 101 16.43 -9.30 7.65
N LYS A 102 17.68 -9.12 7.33
CA LYS A 102 18.68 -10.20 7.39
C LYS A 102 18.92 -10.72 8.79
N GLY A 103 18.55 -9.91 9.79
CA GLY A 103 18.66 -10.29 11.18
C GLY A 103 17.47 -11.08 11.71
N THR A 104 16.46 -11.33 10.90
CA THR A 104 15.28 -12.09 11.32
C THR A 104 15.28 -13.50 10.75
N SER A 105 14.77 -14.46 11.51
CA SER A 105 14.60 -15.83 11.06
C SER A 105 13.56 -15.98 9.95
N LEU A 106 12.66 -15.00 9.79
CA LEU A 106 11.65 -15.00 8.74
C LEU A 106 12.23 -14.73 7.36
N GLY A 107 13.39 -14.04 7.29
CA GLY A 107 14.03 -13.70 6.04
C GLY A 107 13.21 -12.70 5.21
N ARG A 108 13.25 -12.91 3.90
CA ARG A 108 12.58 -12.03 2.96
C ARG A 108 11.09 -12.30 2.86
N MET A 109 10.29 -11.25 3.01
CA MET A 109 8.85 -11.31 2.78
C MET A 109 8.50 -10.31 1.68
N SER A 110 7.75 -10.74 0.67
CA SER A 110 7.29 -9.84 -0.38
C SER A 110 5.85 -10.09 -0.71
N LYS A 111 5.14 -9.01 -1.07
CA LYS A 111 3.78 -9.07 -1.56
C LYS A 111 3.63 -8.15 -2.76
N THR A 112 2.84 -8.59 -3.71
CA THR A 112 2.50 -7.81 -4.89
C THR A 112 1.03 -7.39 -4.80
N TYR A 113 0.78 -6.11 -4.94
CA TYR A 113 -0.56 -5.52 -4.95
C TYR A 113 -0.88 -5.11 -6.37
N LYS A 114 -2.05 -5.52 -6.86
CA LYS A 114 -2.40 -5.38 -8.28
C LYS A 114 -3.46 -4.33 -8.53
N ASP A 115 -3.33 -3.66 -9.67
CA ASP A 115 -4.32 -2.71 -10.19
C ASP A 115 -4.59 -1.56 -9.21
N LEU A 116 -3.53 -0.84 -8.87
CA LEU A 116 -3.62 0.31 -7.98
C LEU A 116 -4.32 1.48 -8.66
N VAL A 117 -5.25 2.09 -7.94
CA VAL A 117 -5.96 3.30 -8.35
C VAL A 117 -5.90 4.31 -7.21
N PRO A 118 -5.54 5.57 -7.47
CA PRO A 118 -5.52 6.57 -6.40
C PRO A 118 -6.89 6.73 -5.76
N ASP A 119 -6.90 6.91 -4.46
CA ASP A 119 -8.11 7.13 -3.68
C ASP A 119 -7.91 8.34 -2.80
N GLY A 120 -8.85 9.28 -2.89
CA GLY A 120 -8.80 10.48 -2.09
C GLY A 120 -7.95 11.59 -2.70
N GLU A 121 -7.52 12.49 -1.85
CA GLU A 121 -6.82 13.70 -2.24
C GLU A 121 -5.37 13.40 -2.62
N ILE A 122 -4.92 13.99 -3.72
CA ILE A 122 -3.54 13.91 -4.18
C ILE A 122 -2.97 15.32 -4.20
N SER A 123 -1.86 15.53 -3.50
CA SER A 123 -1.16 16.81 -3.53
C SER A 123 -0.49 17.00 -4.89
N LEU A 124 -0.77 18.11 -5.55
CA LEU A 124 -0.12 18.44 -6.81
C LEU A 124 1.13 19.28 -6.60
N GLN A 125 1.10 20.12 -5.59
CA GLN A 125 2.22 20.98 -5.25
C GLN A 125 2.08 21.44 -3.81
N GLU A 126 3.20 21.49 -3.12
CA GLU A 126 3.26 21.91 -1.73
C GLU A 126 4.54 22.70 -1.47
N LEU A 127 4.42 23.81 -0.78
CA LEU A 127 5.55 24.66 -0.41
C LEU A 127 5.48 24.93 1.09
N ASP A 128 6.57 24.70 1.79
CA ASP A 128 6.66 24.91 3.23
C ASP A 128 8.08 25.39 3.61
N GLU A 129 8.21 26.68 3.89
CA GLU A 129 9.48 27.28 4.26
C GLU A 129 9.99 26.83 5.63
N SER A 130 9.08 26.39 6.50
CA SER A 130 9.44 25.96 7.84
C SER A 130 9.89 24.51 7.94
N ASN A 131 9.82 23.76 6.85
CA ASN A 131 10.16 22.35 6.84
C ASN A 131 11.67 22.15 6.63
N GLU A 132 12.36 21.80 7.72
CA GLU A 132 13.81 21.58 7.71
C GLU A 132 14.21 20.16 7.31
N THR A 133 13.25 19.22 7.32
CA THR A 133 13.53 17.80 7.06
C THR A 133 13.22 17.36 5.63
N GLY A 134 12.76 18.30 4.80
CA GLY A 134 12.26 17.99 3.46
C GLY A 134 10.78 17.68 3.44
N LEU A 135 10.18 17.84 2.28
CA LEU A 135 8.76 17.59 2.09
C LEU A 135 8.49 16.10 1.87
N THR A 136 7.42 15.63 2.46
CA THR A 136 6.90 14.29 2.22
C THR A 136 5.46 14.40 1.73
N THR A 137 4.97 13.34 1.11
CA THR A 137 3.59 13.27 0.65
C THR A 137 2.95 11.98 1.13
N GLU A 138 1.68 12.07 1.45
CA GLU A 138 0.88 10.90 1.81
C GLU A 138 0.06 10.49 0.60
N LEU A 139 0.15 9.21 0.25
CA LEU A 139 -0.54 8.65 -0.90
C LEU A 139 -1.45 7.51 -0.46
N THR A 140 -2.66 7.50 -1.00
CA THR A 140 -3.63 6.46 -0.73
C THR A 140 -4.10 5.85 -2.03
N PHE A 141 -4.13 4.52 -2.08
CA PHE A 141 -4.56 3.76 -3.26
C PHE A 141 -5.57 2.69 -2.86
N LYS A 142 -6.40 2.32 -3.81
CA LYS A 142 -7.17 1.08 -3.76
C LYS A 142 -6.52 0.08 -4.71
N PHE A 143 -6.58 -1.18 -4.36
CA PHE A 143 -6.07 -2.24 -5.22
C PHE A 143 -7.09 -3.37 -5.34
N SER A 144 -6.99 -4.15 -6.44
CA SER A 144 -7.99 -5.19 -6.72
C SER A 144 -7.63 -6.51 -6.08
N ASP A 145 -6.35 -6.85 -6.01
CA ASP A 145 -5.92 -8.16 -5.53
C ASP A 145 -4.47 -8.09 -5.04
N TRP A 146 -4.03 -9.13 -4.35
CA TRP A 146 -2.65 -9.24 -3.89
C TRP A 146 -2.18 -10.69 -3.93
N GLU A 147 -0.86 -10.85 -3.95
CA GLU A 147 -0.20 -12.15 -3.88
C GLU A 147 0.87 -12.19 -2.79
#